data_093858b6dfa8852c5a3a6045970f2886
#
_entry.id   093858b6dfa8852c5a3a6045970f2886
#
_cell.length_a   1.000
_cell.length_b   1.000
_cell.length_c   1.000
_cell.angle_alpha   90.00
_cell.angle_beta   90.00
_cell.angle_gamma   90.00
#
_symmetry.space_group_name_H-M   'P 1'
#
loop_
_entity.id
_entity.type
_entity.pdbx_description
1 polymer ?
#
loop_
_entity_poly.entity_id
_entity_poly.type
_entity_poly.pdbx_seq_one_letter_code
_entity_poly.pdbx_strand_id
1 'polypeptide(L)'
;GTDPEIEIRSFSTLIPEMRKLRDWVLEAECRYVAMESTGIYWQPIYEMLEPCFDGQISILVVNARHMKNVPGRKTDMRDAQWIATLLRAGLLKGSFIPDKTFRELRHLTRYRKSIVRDITAQKNRIDKFLQSSGFRFTAFLSDAFGASGRNIIRHLMEYGNISREALDRCLKTQTRKRIDEILIALNGSLSEHQRGFLRMIFGHLEALEQHRHTVEDAITKEITKHEEALSLLCSIPGIDVTAAAAIIAEIGTDMSAFPDSQHICSWAGLSPGNNESAGKRKSAHINKGNPYLKSMLCEVGWVISGKRSLYLSGWYWRIKQRKGAKRATIALARKLLALIYTMLKTGSPYNEDCFEIRRKQSERKRASRMVNELQKLGYFVVAPG
;
A
#
# COMPACT_ATOMS: atom_id res chain seq x y z
N GLY A 1 9.34 34.18 33.96
CA GLY A 1 9.37 34.33 32.50
C GLY A 1 8.23 35.22 32.08
N THR A 2 8.50 36.17 31.19
CA THR A 2 7.46 37.01 30.56
C THR A 2 6.49 36.16 29.80
N ASP A 3 5.19 36.46 29.86
CA ASP A 3 4.18 35.81 29.05
C ASP A 3 4.48 36.01 27.58
N PRO A 4 4.26 35.01 26.72
CA PRO A 4 4.55 35.11 25.31
C PRO A 4 3.61 36.12 24.65
N GLU A 5 4.14 36.96 23.79
CA GLU A 5 3.34 37.77 22.90
C GLU A 5 2.63 36.87 21.88
N ILE A 6 1.32 37.04 21.74
CA ILE A 6 0.48 36.20 20.88
C ILE A 6 -0.15 37.08 19.82
N GLU A 7 0.17 36.81 18.57
CA GLU A 7 -0.51 37.40 17.41
C GLU A 7 -1.32 36.33 16.68
N ILE A 8 -2.58 36.64 16.31
CA ILE A 8 -3.47 35.75 15.60
C ILE A 8 -3.95 36.42 14.33
N ARG A 9 -3.70 35.79 13.19
CA ARG A 9 -4.21 36.20 11.88
C ARG A 9 -5.00 35.07 11.23
N SER A 10 -5.96 35.42 10.37
CA SER A 10 -6.76 34.46 9.60
C SER A 10 -6.52 34.66 8.11
N PHE A 11 -6.27 33.56 7.40
CA PHE A 11 -6.01 33.58 5.96
C PHE A 11 -6.93 32.56 5.29
N SER A 12 -7.45 32.91 4.11
CA SER A 12 -8.16 31.91 3.30
C SER A 12 -7.16 30.98 2.57
N THR A 13 -7.66 29.84 2.06
CA THR A 13 -6.87 28.89 1.29
C THR A 13 -6.63 29.30 -0.17
N LEU A 14 -6.93 30.55 -0.53
CA LEU A 14 -6.64 31.11 -1.86
C LEU A 14 -5.14 31.44 -1.97
N ILE A 15 -4.57 31.22 -3.14
CA ILE A 15 -3.12 31.45 -3.39
C ILE A 15 -2.64 32.83 -2.92
N PRO A 16 -3.35 33.95 -3.20
CA PRO A 16 -2.91 35.26 -2.72
C PRO A 16 -2.85 35.36 -1.18
N GLU A 17 -3.81 34.78 -0.48
CA GLU A 17 -3.85 34.77 0.97
C GLU A 17 -2.79 33.86 1.58
N MET A 18 -2.54 32.70 0.97
CA MET A 18 -1.43 31.83 1.38
C MET A 18 -0.06 32.49 1.17
N ARG A 19 0.11 33.34 0.15
CA ARG A 19 1.31 34.18 -0.02
C ARG A 19 1.47 35.17 1.13
N LYS A 20 0.39 35.85 1.54
CA LYS A 20 0.40 36.73 2.72
C LYS A 20 0.76 35.97 4.00
N LEU A 21 0.25 34.75 4.16
CA LEU A 21 0.63 33.89 5.27
C LEU A 21 2.15 33.59 5.25
N ARG A 22 2.70 33.21 4.08
CA ARG A 22 4.14 32.98 3.90
C ARG A 22 4.93 34.22 4.28
N ASP A 23 4.56 35.39 3.73
CA ASP A 23 5.27 36.63 3.95
C ASP A 23 5.23 37.01 5.43
N TRP A 24 4.10 36.86 6.09
CA TRP A 24 3.97 37.06 7.53
C TRP A 24 4.87 36.13 8.36
N VAL A 25 4.97 34.84 8.00
CA VAL A 25 5.83 33.87 8.67
C VAL A 25 7.31 34.24 8.51
N LEU A 26 7.71 34.76 7.34
CA LEU A 26 9.06 35.21 7.05
C LEU A 26 9.39 36.54 7.80
N GLU A 27 8.50 37.52 7.76
CA GLU A 27 8.64 38.78 8.47
C GLU A 27 8.76 38.64 9.99
N ALA A 28 8.02 37.63 10.52
CA ALA A 28 8.07 37.28 11.95
C ALA A 28 9.31 36.44 12.33
N GLU A 29 10.23 36.19 11.41
CA GLU A 29 11.43 35.35 11.61
C GLU A 29 11.15 34.01 12.30
N CYS A 30 9.99 33.37 11.96
CA CYS A 30 9.56 32.12 12.57
C CYS A 30 10.53 30.97 12.20
N ARG A 31 11.14 30.34 13.20
CA ARG A 31 12.03 29.18 13.01
C ARG A 31 11.27 27.85 12.97
N TYR A 32 10.06 27.80 13.47
CA TYR A 32 9.24 26.59 13.56
C TYR A 32 7.82 26.90 13.14
N VAL A 33 7.28 26.06 12.24
CA VAL A 33 5.88 26.12 11.83
C VAL A 33 5.26 24.75 12.09
N ALA A 34 4.10 24.72 12.75
CA ALA A 34 3.35 23.48 12.93
C ALA A 34 1.95 23.60 12.34
N MET A 35 1.48 22.57 11.66
CA MET A 35 0.15 22.51 11.09
C MET A 35 -0.48 21.14 11.30
N GLU A 36 -1.81 21.10 11.40
CA GLU A 36 -2.55 19.84 11.54
C GLU A 36 -2.67 19.12 10.19
N SER A 37 -2.49 17.79 10.18
CA SER A 37 -2.62 16.95 8.99
C SER A 37 -4.06 16.60 8.65
N THR A 38 -5.02 17.53 8.82
CA THR A 38 -6.42 17.28 8.51
C THR A 38 -6.68 17.36 7.01
N GLY A 39 -7.17 16.27 6.44
CA GLY A 39 -7.49 16.17 5.01
C GLY A 39 -6.29 16.46 4.10
N ILE A 40 -6.53 17.33 3.09
CA ILE A 40 -5.53 17.74 2.09
C ILE A 40 -5.11 19.21 2.29
N TYR A 41 -5.74 19.94 3.21
CA TYR A 41 -5.63 21.41 3.33
C TYR A 41 -4.25 21.90 3.76
N TRP A 42 -3.47 21.06 4.44
CA TRP A 42 -2.10 21.37 4.84
C TRP A 42 -1.11 21.34 3.65
N GLN A 43 -1.40 20.58 2.58
CA GLN A 43 -0.46 20.36 1.47
C GLN A 43 -0.11 21.65 0.72
N PRO A 44 -1.06 22.50 0.26
CA PRO A 44 -0.72 23.74 -0.43
C PRO A 44 0.08 24.70 0.43
N ILE A 45 -0.20 24.74 1.74
CA ILE A 45 0.53 25.59 2.68
C ILE A 45 1.95 25.07 2.87
N TYR A 46 2.11 23.75 3.04
CA TYR A 46 3.41 23.10 3.16
C TYR A 46 4.27 23.35 1.92
N GLU A 47 3.71 23.13 0.71
CA GLU A 47 4.42 23.33 -0.56
C GLU A 47 4.81 24.79 -0.81
N MET A 48 4.04 25.74 -0.29
CA MET A 48 4.36 27.16 -0.40
C MET A 48 5.47 27.60 0.58
N LEU A 49 5.49 26.97 1.77
CA LEU A 49 6.49 27.29 2.78
C LEU A 49 7.80 26.53 2.59
N GLU A 50 7.76 25.29 2.09
CA GLU A 50 8.93 24.41 1.94
C GLU A 50 10.10 25.07 1.18
N PRO A 51 9.93 25.78 0.04
CA PRO A 51 11.01 26.42 -0.68
C PRO A 51 11.64 27.62 0.05
N CYS A 52 10.96 28.18 1.04
CA CYS A 52 11.40 29.35 1.77
C CYS A 52 12.37 29.01 2.92
N PHE A 53 12.60 27.70 3.14
CA PHE A 53 13.22 27.23 4.35
C PHE A 53 14.51 26.42 4.07
N ASP A 54 15.52 27.05 3.46
CA ASP A 54 16.86 26.45 3.22
C ASP A 54 17.53 25.91 4.51
N GLY A 55 16.84 25.02 5.21
CA GLY A 55 17.27 24.44 6.50
C GLY A 55 17.13 25.35 7.72
N GLN A 56 16.62 26.58 7.57
CA GLN A 56 16.48 27.54 8.68
C GLN A 56 15.17 27.40 9.44
N ILE A 57 14.13 26.83 8.84
CA ILE A 57 12.81 26.65 9.47
C ILE A 57 12.39 25.20 9.40
N SER A 58 11.88 24.71 10.52
CA SER A 58 11.33 23.35 10.63
C SER A 58 9.81 23.38 10.51
N ILE A 59 9.26 22.72 9.47
CA ILE A 59 7.82 22.58 9.30
C ILE A 59 7.37 21.22 9.85
N LEU A 60 6.51 21.24 10.87
CA LEU A 60 5.93 20.07 11.47
C LEU A 60 4.48 19.89 11.03
N VAL A 61 4.19 18.82 10.30
CA VAL A 61 2.82 18.40 10.02
C VAL A 61 2.41 17.38 11.08
N VAL A 62 1.46 17.72 11.94
CA VAL A 62 1.13 16.97 13.15
C VAL A 62 -0.19 16.22 12.98
N ASN A 63 -0.23 14.97 13.46
CA ASN A 63 -1.44 14.18 13.40
C ASN A 63 -2.45 14.63 14.48
N ALA A 64 -3.68 15.00 14.07
CA ALA A 64 -4.80 15.39 14.91
C ALA A 64 -5.05 14.48 16.13
N ARG A 65 -4.72 13.18 16.03
CA ARG A 65 -4.88 12.22 17.14
C ARG A 65 -3.91 12.44 18.29
N HIS A 66 -2.69 12.90 18.00
CA HIS A 66 -1.72 13.20 19.05
C HIS A 66 -2.16 14.40 19.87
N MET A 67 -2.89 15.34 19.24
CA MET A 67 -3.40 16.55 19.89
C MET A 67 -4.69 16.30 20.69
N LYS A 68 -5.52 15.34 20.30
CA LYS A 68 -6.79 15.02 21.00
C LYS A 68 -6.63 14.41 22.40
N ASN A 69 -5.45 13.92 22.73
CA ASN A 69 -5.17 13.34 24.05
C ASN A 69 -4.82 14.39 25.11
N VAL A 70 -4.79 15.68 24.73
CA VAL A 70 -4.53 16.80 25.66
C VAL A 70 -5.86 17.52 25.90
N PRO A 71 -6.32 17.69 27.16
CA PRO A 71 -7.59 18.30 27.48
C PRO A 71 -7.66 19.79 27.06
N GLY A 72 -8.70 20.22 26.34
CA GLY A 72 -8.93 21.61 25.94
C GLY A 72 -10.22 21.80 25.15
N ARG A 73 -10.78 23.01 25.12
CA ARG A 73 -12.01 23.36 24.41
C ARG A 73 -11.72 23.75 22.95
N LYS A 74 -12.58 23.31 22.03
CA LYS A 74 -12.45 23.42 20.57
C LYS A 74 -13.05 24.72 20.00
N THR A 75 -12.21 25.55 19.39
CA THR A 75 -12.53 26.47 18.29
C THR A 75 -11.28 26.55 17.41
N ASP A 76 -11.41 26.79 16.10
CA ASP A 76 -10.26 26.77 15.17
C ASP A 76 -9.14 27.74 15.58
N MET A 77 -9.49 28.94 16.06
CA MET A 77 -8.49 29.89 16.58
C MET A 77 -7.81 29.41 17.85
N ARG A 78 -8.52 28.71 18.74
CA ARG A 78 -7.93 28.09 19.94
C ARG A 78 -7.12 26.88 19.61
N ASP A 79 -7.48 26.16 18.54
CA ASP A 79 -6.71 25.02 18.06
C ASP A 79 -5.36 25.48 17.50
N ALA A 80 -5.28 26.57 16.73
CA ALA A 80 -4.04 27.16 16.26
C ALA A 80 -3.14 27.63 17.41
N GLN A 81 -3.70 28.35 18.37
CA GLN A 81 -2.97 28.80 19.57
C GLN A 81 -2.49 27.63 20.42
N TRP A 82 -3.29 26.57 20.52
CA TRP A 82 -2.92 25.34 21.22
C TRP A 82 -1.77 24.61 20.54
N ILE A 83 -1.79 24.50 19.20
CA ILE A 83 -0.70 23.90 18.41
C ILE A 83 0.58 24.71 18.63
N ALA A 84 0.52 26.04 18.60
CA ALA A 84 1.67 26.92 18.85
C ALA A 84 2.24 26.73 20.26
N THR A 85 1.36 26.59 21.27
CA THR A 85 1.76 26.33 22.67
C THR A 85 2.49 24.99 22.80
N LEU A 86 1.93 23.93 22.20
CA LEU A 86 2.55 22.61 22.20
C LEU A 86 3.88 22.57 21.42
N LEU A 87 3.97 23.31 20.31
CA LEU A 87 5.20 23.46 19.54
C LEU A 87 6.31 24.09 20.38
N ARG A 88 6.00 25.21 21.03
CA ARG A 88 6.92 25.91 21.94
C ARG A 88 7.39 25.03 23.09
N ALA A 89 6.51 24.20 23.63
CA ALA A 89 6.83 23.24 24.68
C ALA A 89 7.61 22.01 24.20
N GLY A 90 7.88 21.86 22.90
CA GLY A 90 8.58 20.71 22.31
C GLY A 90 7.76 19.39 22.38
N LEU A 91 6.44 19.47 22.57
CA LEU A 91 5.56 18.31 22.75
C LEU A 91 5.00 17.76 21.44
N LEU A 92 5.24 18.42 20.31
CA LEU A 92 4.76 17.97 19.01
C LEU A 92 5.76 17.04 18.33
N LYS A 93 5.23 15.95 17.76
CA LYS A 93 5.98 15.06 16.86
C LYS A 93 5.44 15.23 15.43
N GLY A 94 6.32 15.67 14.52
CA GLY A 94 6.00 15.77 13.10
C GLY A 94 5.72 14.42 12.47
N SER A 95 4.80 14.40 11.51
CA SER A 95 4.60 13.26 10.62
C SER A 95 5.67 13.27 9.53
N PHE A 96 6.09 12.09 9.07
CA PHE A 96 7.01 12.00 7.94
C PHE A 96 6.33 12.49 6.66
N ILE A 97 6.92 13.48 6.03
CA ILE A 97 6.56 14.01 4.71
C ILE A 97 7.75 13.77 3.79
N PRO A 98 7.63 12.98 2.73
CA PRO A 98 8.73 12.78 1.80
C PRO A 98 8.95 14.01 0.92
N ASP A 99 10.13 14.07 0.32
CA ASP A 99 10.52 15.11 -0.60
C ASP A 99 9.54 15.27 -1.77
N LYS A 100 9.54 16.42 -2.42
CA LYS A 100 8.63 16.78 -3.49
C LYS A 100 8.57 15.72 -4.61
N THR A 101 9.72 15.20 -5.04
CA THR A 101 9.79 14.16 -6.08
C THR A 101 9.02 12.90 -5.71
N PHE A 102 9.12 12.45 -4.45
CA PHE A 102 8.36 11.30 -3.97
C PHE A 102 6.88 11.63 -3.74
N ARG A 103 6.51 12.88 -3.41
CA ARG A 103 5.11 13.30 -3.35
C ARG A 103 4.45 13.25 -4.74
N GLU A 104 5.15 13.69 -5.78
CA GLU A 104 4.70 13.61 -7.17
C GLU A 104 4.54 12.14 -7.61
N LEU A 105 5.51 11.29 -7.32
CA LEU A 105 5.42 9.84 -7.58
C LEU A 105 4.26 9.18 -6.79
N ARG A 106 3.97 9.64 -5.56
CA ARG A 106 2.79 9.19 -4.79
C ARG A 106 1.48 9.48 -5.52
N HIS A 107 1.34 10.64 -6.15
CA HIS A 107 0.14 10.96 -6.91
C HIS A 107 -0.07 9.93 -8.02
N LEU A 108 0.96 9.60 -8.78
CA LEU A 108 0.90 8.62 -9.86
C LEU A 108 0.58 7.21 -9.35
N THR A 109 1.29 6.72 -8.34
CA THR A 109 1.12 5.35 -7.80
C THR A 109 -0.24 5.16 -7.13
N ARG A 110 -0.74 6.18 -6.41
CA ARG A 110 -2.07 6.16 -5.79
C ARG A 110 -3.17 6.26 -6.82
N TYR A 111 -2.98 7.07 -7.87
CA TYR A 111 -3.92 7.17 -8.99
C TYR A 111 -3.99 5.86 -9.78
N ARG A 112 -2.83 5.24 -10.07
CA ARG A 112 -2.80 3.89 -10.65
C ARG A 112 -3.64 2.90 -9.84
N LYS A 113 -3.53 2.93 -8.52
CA LYS A 113 -4.33 2.07 -7.63
C LYS A 113 -5.83 2.35 -7.74
N SER A 114 -6.22 3.60 -7.90
CA SER A 114 -7.63 3.95 -8.18
C SER A 114 -8.09 3.35 -9.50
N ILE A 115 -7.33 3.53 -10.59
CA ILE A 115 -7.66 2.97 -11.91
C ILE A 115 -7.81 1.43 -11.84
N VAL A 116 -6.95 0.72 -11.12
CA VAL A 116 -7.06 -0.73 -10.95
C VAL A 116 -8.37 -1.12 -10.24
N ARG A 117 -8.85 -0.32 -9.27
CA ARG A 117 -10.17 -0.54 -8.64
C ARG A 117 -11.30 -0.28 -9.64
N ASP A 118 -11.20 0.78 -10.44
CA ASP A 118 -12.20 1.13 -11.45
C ASP A 118 -12.29 0.06 -12.54
N ILE A 119 -11.15 -0.47 -12.99
CA ILE A 119 -11.07 -1.63 -13.90
C ILE A 119 -11.79 -2.84 -13.29
N THR A 120 -11.54 -3.15 -12.03
CA THR A 120 -12.18 -4.27 -11.34
C THR A 120 -13.70 -4.05 -11.22
N ALA A 121 -14.11 -2.84 -10.84
CA ALA A 121 -15.53 -2.48 -10.77
C ALA A 121 -16.21 -2.58 -12.15
N GLN A 122 -15.52 -2.17 -13.21
CA GLN A 122 -16.03 -2.25 -14.58
C GLN A 122 -16.14 -3.69 -15.07
N LYS A 123 -15.15 -4.54 -14.79
CA LYS A 123 -15.22 -5.99 -15.06
C LYS A 123 -16.43 -6.63 -14.37
N ASN A 124 -16.62 -6.33 -13.09
CA ASN A 124 -17.77 -6.83 -12.34
C ASN A 124 -19.11 -6.34 -12.91
N ARG A 125 -19.16 -5.10 -13.43
CA ARG A 125 -20.36 -4.54 -14.09
C ARG A 125 -20.67 -5.28 -15.38
N ILE A 126 -19.68 -5.57 -16.20
CA ILE A 126 -19.84 -6.34 -17.45
C ILE A 126 -20.29 -7.76 -17.12
N ASP A 127 -19.65 -8.43 -16.16
CA ASP A 127 -20.03 -9.78 -15.75
C ASP A 127 -21.47 -9.84 -15.24
N LYS A 128 -21.86 -8.90 -14.36
CA LYS A 128 -23.25 -8.80 -13.87
C LYS A 128 -24.25 -8.58 -15.00
N PHE A 129 -23.92 -7.72 -15.96
CA PHE A 129 -24.77 -7.46 -17.12
C PHE A 129 -24.96 -8.73 -17.96
N LEU A 130 -23.87 -9.43 -18.30
CA LEU A 130 -23.92 -10.68 -19.06
C LEU A 130 -24.74 -11.75 -18.32
N GLN A 131 -24.52 -11.93 -17.03
CA GLN A 131 -25.30 -12.88 -16.23
C GLN A 131 -26.80 -12.53 -16.17
N SER A 132 -27.14 -11.24 -16.03
CA SER A 132 -28.53 -10.80 -16.03
C SER A 132 -29.21 -10.95 -17.40
N SER A 133 -28.42 -10.99 -18.47
CA SER A 133 -28.87 -11.27 -19.85
C SER A 133 -28.90 -12.78 -20.17
N GLY A 134 -28.63 -13.67 -19.19
CA GLY A 134 -28.63 -15.11 -19.35
C GLY A 134 -27.30 -15.74 -19.76
N PHE A 135 -26.25 -14.96 -20.00
CA PHE A 135 -24.94 -15.44 -20.43
C PHE A 135 -24.03 -15.70 -19.22
N ARG A 136 -23.84 -16.96 -18.84
CA ARG A 136 -23.05 -17.37 -17.65
C ARG A 136 -21.70 -18.02 -17.99
N PHE A 137 -21.17 -17.79 -19.18
CA PHE A 137 -19.92 -18.41 -19.64
C PHE A 137 -18.70 -18.04 -18.82
N THR A 138 -18.73 -16.90 -18.10
CA THR A 138 -17.65 -16.44 -17.24
C THR A 138 -17.29 -17.43 -16.13
N ALA A 139 -18.25 -18.24 -15.66
CA ALA A 139 -18.03 -19.30 -14.68
C ALA A 139 -17.17 -20.47 -15.21
N PHE A 140 -17.05 -20.62 -16.53
CA PHE A 140 -16.30 -21.69 -17.17
C PHE A 140 -14.89 -21.28 -17.60
N LEU A 141 -14.54 -20.00 -17.41
CA LEU A 141 -13.24 -19.41 -17.74
C LEU A 141 -12.44 -19.12 -16.46
N SER A 142 -11.15 -19.44 -16.46
CA SER A 142 -10.26 -19.07 -15.37
C SER A 142 -10.05 -17.54 -15.28
N ASP A 143 -10.10 -16.86 -16.42
CA ASP A 143 -10.13 -15.40 -16.54
C ASP A 143 -11.18 -15.01 -17.59
N ALA A 144 -12.30 -14.49 -17.12
CA ALA A 144 -13.41 -14.05 -17.95
C ALA A 144 -13.06 -12.86 -18.88
N PHE A 145 -12.01 -12.10 -18.53
CA PHE A 145 -11.52 -10.95 -19.28
C PHE A 145 -10.15 -11.20 -19.94
N GLY A 146 -9.69 -12.44 -19.94
CA GLY A 146 -8.56 -12.90 -20.75
C GLY A 146 -8.91 -13.02 -22.24
N ALA A 147 -7.97 -13.48 -23.05
CA ALA A 147 -8.13 -13.48 -24.50
C ALA A 147 -9.41 -14.20 -24.98
N SER A 148 -9.73 -15.41 -24.49
CA SER A 148 -10.94 -16.14 -24.89
C SER A 148 -12.22 -15.40 -24.49
N GLY A 149 -12.30 -14.90 -23.24
CA GLY A 149 -13.48 -14.19 -22.79
C GLY A 149 -13.71 -12.87 -23.53
N ARG A 150 -12.66 -12.12 -23.82
CA ARG A 150 -12.75 -10.88 -24.64
C ARG A 150 -13.21 -11.17 -26.06
N ASN A 151 -12.72 -12.25 -26.68
CA ASN A 151 -13.15 -12.64 -28.02
C ASN A 151 -14.64 -12.98 -28.03
N ILE A 152 -15.12 -13.73 -27.03
CA ILE A 152 -16.54 -14.03 -26.88
C ILE A 152 -17.35 -12.74 -26.70
N ILE A 153 -16.95 -11.85 -25.80
CA ILE A 153 -17.64 -10.58 -25.55
C ILE A 153 -17.71 -9.74 -26.81
N ARG A 154 -16.60 -9.61 -27.56
CA ARG A 154 -16.56 -8.87 -28.83
C ARG A 154 -17.51 -9.49 -29.87
N HIS A 155 -17.53 -10.81 -29.98
CA HIS A 155 -18.46 -11.51 -30.88
C HIS A 155 -19.92 -11.24 -30.49
N LEU A 156 -20.25 -11.29 -29.19
CA LEU A 156 -21.60 -10.99 -28.69
C LEU A 156 -22.00 -9.52 -28.94
N MET A 157 -21.06 -8.58 -28.85
CA MET A 157 -21.32 -7.17 -29.19
C MET A 157 -21.66 -6.98 -30.68
N GLU A 158 -21.08 -7.78 -31.53
CA GLU A 158 -21.26 -7.68 -32.98
C GLU A 158 -22.51 -8.41 -33.48
N TYR A 159 -22.70 -9.67 -33.06
CA TYR A 159 -23.72 -10.55 -33.60
C TYR A 159 -24.89 -10.84 -32.63
N GLY A 160 -24.71 -10.61 -31.35
CA GLY A 160 -25.71 -10.85 -30.30
C GLY A 160 -25.85 -12.31 -29.86
N ASN A 161 -25.43 -13.27 -30.65
CA ASN A 161 -25.38 -14.71 -30.37
C ASN A 161 -24.05 -15.30 -30.85
N ILE A 162 -23.80 -16.58 -30.59
CA ILE A 162 -22.57 -17.24 -31.03
C ILE A 162 -22.88 -18.68 -31.46
N SER A 163 -22.41 -19.06 -32.67
CA SER A 163 -22.44 -20.45 -33.12
C SER A 163 -21.27 -21.25 -32.54
N ARG A 164 -21.35 -22.58 -32.64
CA ARG A 164 -20.27 -23.48 -32.20
C ARG A 164 -18.95 -23.17 -32.91
N GLU A 165 -18.98 -22.93 -34.22
CA GLU A 165 -17.83 -22.66 -35.06
C GLU A 165 -17.20 -21.29 -34.71
N ALA A 166 -18.03 -20.30 -34.42
CA ALA A 166 -17.58 -18.99 -33.97
C ALA A 166 -16.96 -19.07 -32.57
N LEU A 167 -17.59 -19.83 -31.67
CA LEU A 167 -17.06 -20.06 -30.31
C LEU A 167 -15.70 -20.77 -30.38
N ASP A 168 -15.55 -21.81 -31.19
CA ASP A 168 -14.27 -22.51 -31.34
C ASP A 168 -13.14 -21.57 -31.74
N ARG A 169 -13.40 -20.61 -32.64
CA ARG A 169 -12.44 -19.57 -33.03
C ARG A 169 -12.10 -18.61 -31.89
N CYS A 170 -13.02 -18.35 -30.99
CA CYS A 170 -12.80 -17.47 -29.84
C CYS A 170 -11.94 -18.10 -28.73
N LEU A 171 -11.95 -19.45 -28.65
CA LEU A 171 -11.34 -20.17 -27.53
C LEU A 171 -9.88 -20.53 -27.78
N LYS A 172 -9.04 -20.40 -26.72
CA LYS A 172 -7.70 -20.97 -26.69
C LYS A 172 -7.73 -22.45 -26.33
N THR A 173 -6.65 -23.18 -26.66
CA THR A 173 -6.53 -24.65 -26.60
C THR A 173 -7.03 -25.28 -25.30
N GLN A 174 -6.68 -24.75 -24.13
CA GLN A 174 -7.13 -25.32 -22.85
C GLN A 174 -8.62 -25.11 -22.59
N THR A 175 -9.14 -23.95 -22.96
CA THR A 175 -10.56 -23.60 -22.77
C THR A 175 -11.47 -24.35 -23.74
N ARG A 176 -10.95 -24.73 -24.93
CA ARG A 176 -11.64 -25.46 -25.98
C ARG A 176 -12.14 -26.84 -25.51
N LYS A 177 -11.49 -27.45 -24.53
CA LYS A 177 -11.94 -28.71 -23.92
C LYS A 177 -13.33 -28.65 -23.26
N ARG A 178 -13.80 -27.42 -22.95
CA ARG A 178 -15.08 -27.17 -22.29
C ARG A 178 -16.05 -26.44 -23.22
N ILE A 179 -15.88 -26.56 -24.56
CA ILE A 179 -16.66 -25.83 -25.55
C ILE A 179 -18.18 -26.12 -25.42
N ASP A 180 -18.56 -27.35 -25.14
CA ASP A 180 -19.97 -27.72 -25.04
C ASP A 180 -20.64 -27.07 -23.83
N GLU A 181 -19.97 -27.04 -22.67
CA GLU A 181 -20.47 -26.38 -21.47
C GLU A 181 -20.57 -24.84 -21.68
N ILE A 182 -19.59 -24.25 -22.35
CA ILE A 182 -19.57 -22.82 -22.65
C ILE A 182 -20.66 -22.47 -23.67
N LEU A 183 -20.90 -23.33 -24.68
CA LEU A 183 -21.94 -23.12 -25.68
C LEU A 183 -23.34 -23.14 -25.04
N ILE A 184 -23.59 -24.07 -24.12
CA ILE A 184 -24.82 -24.10 -23.33
C ILE A 184 -25.01 -22.81 -22.52
N ALA A 185 -23.95 -22.32 -21.90
CA ALA A 185 -23.96 -21.09 -21.10
C ALA A 185 -24.08 -19.79 -21.95
N LEU A 186 -23.93 -19.91 -23.29
CA LEU A 186 -24.08 -18.86 -24.28
C LEU A 186 -25.33 -19.02 -25.15
N ASN A 187 -26.22 -19.99 -24.80
CA ASN A 187 -27.44 -20.24 -25.57
C ASN A 187 -28.47 -19.13 -25.33
N GLY A 188 -28.40 -18.10 -26.14
CA GLY A 188 -29.27 -16.93 -26.07
C GLY A 188 -28.94 -15.92 -27.15
N SER A 189 -29.66 -14.81 -27.15
CA SER A 189 -29.38 -13.67 -28.06
C SER A 189 -29.55 -12.35 -27.33
N LEU A 190 -28.57 -11.45 -27.50
CA LEU A 190 -28.65 -10.07 -27.04
C LEU A 190 -29.44 -9.23 -28.05
N SER A 191 -30.38 -8.45 -27.56
CA SER A 191 -31.07 -7.43 -28.36
C SER A 191 -30.07 -6.33 -28.81
N GLU A 192 -30.45 -5.56 -29.83
CA GLU A 192 -29.61 -4.42 -30.29
C GLU A 192 -29.32 -3.43 -29.16
N HIS A 193 -30.30 -3.13 -28.32
CA HIS A 193 -30.11 -2.29 -27.14
C HIS A 193 -29.08 -2.88 -26.16
N GLN A 194 -29.15 -4.18 -25.88
CA GLN A 194 -28.21 -4.87 -25.01
C GLN A 194 -26.79 -4.89 -25.59
N ARG A 195 -26.66 -5.10 -26.92
CA ARG A 195 -25.37 -5.01 -27.62
C ARG A 195 -24.78 -3.60 -27.54
N GLY A 196 -25.60 -2.58 -27.77
CA GLY A 196 -25.20 -1.17 -27.64
C GLY A 196 -24.70 -0.84 -26.23
N PHE A 197 -25.42 -1.27 -25.21
CA PHE A 197 -25.00 -1.09 -23.81
C PHE A 197 -23.69 -1.85 -23.50
N LEU A 198 -23.55 -3.08 -23.97
CA LEU A 198 -22.34 -3.89 -23.78
C LEU A 198 -21.13 -3.21 -24.45
N ARG A 199 -21.29 -2.65 -25.65
CA ARG A 199 -20.23 -1.86 -26.33
C ARG A 199 -19.79 -0.67 -25.49
N MET A 200 -20.72 0.08 -24.90
CA MET A 200 -20.40 1.25 -24.05
C MET A 200 -19.59 0.84 -22.81
N ILE A 201 -20.05 -0.18 -22.07
CA ILE A 201 -19.37 -0.59 -20.83
C ILE A 201 -18.03 -1.30 -21.11
N PHE A 202 -17.92 -2.01 -22.23
CA PHE A 202 -16.67 -2.67 -22.62
C PHE A 202 -15.65 -1.66 -23.15
N GLY A 203 -16.08 -0.69 -23.96
CA GLY A 203 -15.22 0.42 -24.39
C GLY A 203 -14.66 1.24 -23.22
N HIS A 204 -15.48 1.46 -22.18
CA HIS A 204 -14.98 2.10 -20.96
C HIS A 204 -13.91 1.25 -20.25
N LEU A 205 -14.06 -0.09 -20.21
CA LEU A 205 -13.02 -0.97 -19.67
C LEU A 205 -11.70 -0.83 -20.46
N GLU A 206 -11.77 -0.84 -21.80
CA GLU A 206 -10.59 -0.70 -22.65
C GLU A 206 -9.91 0.67 -22.46
N ALA A 207 -10.70 1.75 -22.34
CA ALA A 207 -10.17 3.08 -22.05
C ALA A 207 -9.46 3.16 -20.69
N LEU A 208 -10.02 2.54 -19.65
CA LEU A 208 -9.37 2.47 -18.32
C LEU A 208 -8.07 1.66 -18.35
N GLU A 209 -8.02 0.56 -19.10
CA GLU A 209 -6.81 -0.24 -19.27
C GLU A 209 -5.71 0.53 -20.02
N GLN A 210 -6.08 1.23 -21.09
CA GLN A 210 -5.14 2.10 -21.81
C GLN A 210 -4.61 3.22 -20.91
N HIS A 211 -5.50 3.84 -20.14
CA HIS A 211 -5.11 4.90 -19.21
C HIS A 211 -4.18 4.38 -18.10
N ARG A 212 -4.41 3.15 -17.60
CA ARG A 212 -3.50 2.50 -16.67
C ARG A 212 -2.09 2.38 -17.26
N HIS A 213 -1.94 1.97 -18.52
CA HIS A 213 -0.62 1.88 -19.19
C HIS A 213 0.07 3.23 -19.26
N THR A 214 -0.65 4.29 -19.64
CA THR A 214 -0.08 5.66 -19.67
C THR A 214 0.46 6.09 -18.29
N VAL A 215 -0.28 5.76 -17.23
CA VAL A 215 0.17 6.08 -15.85
C VAL A 215 1.36 5.19 -15.43
N GLU A 216 1.38 3.93 -15.83
CA GLU A 216 2.50 3.01 -15.57
C GLU A 216 3.79 3.48 -16.29
N ASP A 217 3.69 3.99 -17.50
CA ASP A 217 4.82 4.60 -18.24
C ASP A 217 5.35 5.85 -17.52
N ALA A 218 4.45 6.70 -17.02
CA ALA A 218 4.83 7.87 -16.24
C ALA A 218 5.53 7.48 -14.92
N ILE A 219 5.02 6.47 -14.22
CA ILE A 219 5.66 5.92 -13.01
C ILE A 219 7.05 5.39 -13.34
N THR A 220 7.19 4.63 -14.43
CA THR A 220 8.48 4.07 -14.85
C THR A 220 9.51 5.16 -15.13
N LYS A 221 9.09 6.22 -15.82
CA LYS A 221 9.95 7.37 -16.10
C LYS A 221 10.44 8.07 -14.83
N GLU A 222 9.57 8.25 -13.84
CA GLU A 222 9.93 8.91 -12.60
C GLU A 222 10.80 8.02 -11.70
N ILE A 223 10.49 6.74 -11.57
CA ILE A 223 11.20 5.83 -10.68
C ILE A 223 12.61 5.49 -11.16
N THR A 224 12.89 5.53 -12.47
CA THR A 224 14.24 5.32 -13.02
C THR A 224 15.25 6.35 -12.52
N LYS A 225 14.82 7.52 -12.06
CA LYS A 225 15.68 8.48 -11.37
C LYS A 225 16.26 7.95 -10.04
N HIS A 226 15.68 6.86 -9.51
CA HIS A 226 16.04 6.20 -8.25
C HIS A 226 16.42 4.73 -8.47
N GLU A 227 17.19 4.45 -9.52
CA GLU A 227 17.52 3.11 -10.01
C GLU A 227 18.16 2.21 -8.93
N GLU A 228 19.05 2.76 -8.09
CA GLU A 228 19.69 2.01 -7.01
C GLU A 228 18.64 1.46 -6.02
N ALA A 229 17.76 2.33 -5.53
CA ALA A 229 16.70 1.92 -4.60
C ALA A 229 15.71 0.97 -5.26
N LEU A 230 15.39 1.20 -6.54
CA LEU A 230 14.54 0.31 -7.33
C LEU A 230 15.14 -1.09 -7.44
N SER A 231 16.42 -1.18 -7.81
CA SER A 231 17.16 -2.45 -7.93
C SER A 231 17.21 -3.18 -6.58
N LEU A 232 17.50 -2.46 -5.49
CA LEU A 232 17.49 -3.04 -4.15
C LEU A 232 16.13 -3.67 -3.83
N LEU A 233 15.03 -2.97 -4.00
CA LEU A 233 13.71 -3.51 -3.68
C LEU A 233 13.32 -4.67 -4.60
N CYS A 234 13.62 -4.59 -5.89
CA CYS A 234 13.33 -5.65 -6.86
C CYS A 234 14.16 -6.94 -6.59
N SER A 235 15.25 -6.86 -5.83
CA SER A 235 15.97 -8.06 -5.38
C SER A 235 15.16 -8.92 -4.40
N ILE A 236 14.11 -8.37 -3.76
CA ILE A 236 13.22 -9.14 -2.89
C ILE A 236 12.25 -9.97 -3.76
N PRO A 237 12.25 -11.32 -3.63
CA PRO A 237 11.37 -12.16 -4.44
C PRO A 237 9.91 -11.84 -4.23
N GLY A 238 9.23 -11.33 -5.27
CA GLY A 238 7.82 -10.96 -5.24
C GLY A 238 7.55 -9.45 -5.20
N ILE A 239 8.62 -8.65 -5.26
CA ILE A 239 8.53 -7.22 -5.54
C ILE A 239 8.93 -7.01 -7.01
N ASP A 240 8.01 -6.50 -7.79
CA ASP A 240 8.24 -6.01 -9.15
C ASP A 240 8.47 -4.49 -9.17
N VAL A 241 8.79 -3.95 -10.34
CA VAL A 241 9.01 -2.50 -10.54
C VAL A 241 7.84 -1.67 -10.02
N THR A 242 6.61 -2.12 -10.26
CA THR A 242 5.40 -1.40 -9.83
C THR A 242 5.26 -1.36 -8.31
N ALA A 243 5.48 -2.50 -7.65
CA ALA A 243 5.43 -2.59 -6.19
C ALA A 243 6.58 -1.80 -5.56
N ALA A 244 7.79 -1.89 -6.11
CA ALA A 244 8.95 -1.12 -5.67
C ALA A 244 8.68 0.39 -5.78
N ALA A 245 8.19 0.87 -6.93
CA ALA A 245 7.84 2.26 -7.14
C ALA A 245 6.78 2.76 -6.14
N ALA A 246 5.73 1.96 -5.88
CA ALA A 246 4.69 2.30 -4.92
C ALA A 246 5.24 2.36 -3.47
N ILE A 247 6.18 1.50 -3.10
CA ILE A 247 6.82 1.51 -1.78
C ILE A 247 7.73 2.74 -1.66
N ILE A 248 8.62 2.96 -2.63
CA ILE A 248 9.55 4.10 -2.64
C ILE A 248 8.79 5.42 -2.62
N ALA A 249 7.70 5.56 -3.38
CA ALA A 249 6.85 6.74 -3.34
C ALA A 249 6.31 7.06 -1.93
N GLU A 250 6.05 6.05 -1.12
CA GLU A 250 5.49 6.24 0.22
C GLU A 250 6.55 6.50 1.29
N ILE A 251 7.75 5.94 1.17
CA ILE A 251 8.78 6.04 2.22
C ILE A 251 10.01 6.87 1.83
N GLY A 252 10.17 7.20 0.53
CA GLY A 252 11.40 7.79 0.01
C GLY A 252 12.54 6.78 -0.03
N THR A 253 13.74 7.28 -0.30
CA THR A 253 14.99 6.50 -0.30
C THR A 253 15.87 6.80 0.90
N ASP A 254 15.73 8.00 1.48
CA ASP A 254 16.47 8.39 2.68
C ASP A 254 15.78 7.86 3.95
N MET A 255 16.47 6.96 4.64
CA MET A 255 16.00 6.35 5.88
C MET A 255 16.39 7.14 7.14
N SER A 256 17.07 8.27 7.03
CA SER A 256 17.46 9.13 8.17
C SER A 256 16.24 9.70 8.90
N ALA A 257 15.14 9.91 8.18
CA ALA A 257 13.87 10.37 8.74
C ALA A 257 13.25 9.42 9.77
N PHE A 258 13.69 8.15 9.81
CA PHE A 258 13.24 7.15 10.75
C PHE A 258 14.39 6.66 11.62
N PRO A 259 14.32 6.80 12.95
CA PRO A 259 15.40 6.37 13.86
C PRO A 259 15.75 4.89 13.67
N ASP A 260 14.75 4.04 13.51
CA ASP A 260 14.90 2.59 13.28
C ASP A 260 13.73 1.97 12.50
N SER A 261 13.86 0.69 12.22
CA SER A 261 12.84 -0.08 11.51
C SER A 261 11.50 -0.23 12.27
N GLN A 262 11.49 -0.04 13.59
CA GLN A 262 10.26 -0.11 14.39
C GLN A 262 9.44 1.16 14.22
N HIS A 263 10.12 2.31 14.11
CA HIS A 263 9.48 3.61 13.89
C HIS A 263 8.76 3.65 12.54
N ILE A 264 9.42 3.24 11.45
CA ILE A 264 8.76 3.18 10.13
C ILE A 264 7.61 2.17 10.10
N CYS A 265 7.74 1.00 10.76
CA CYS A 265 6.66 0.04 10.88
C CYS A 265 5.46 0.57 11.69
N SER A 266 5.71 1.36 12.72
CA SER A 266 4.67 2.03 13.50
C SER A 266 3.97 3.11 12.68
N TRP A 267 4.73 3.95 11.98
CA TRP A 267 4.21 4.96 11.07
C TRP A 267 3.35 4.35 9.96
N ALA A 268 3.77 3.24 9.38
CA ALA A 268 3.01 2.51 8.36
C ALA A 268 1.72 1.84 8.91
N GLY A 269 1.53 1.81 10.23
CA GLY A 269 0.40 1.14 10.87
C GLY A 269 0.50 -0.39 10.82
N LEU A 270 1.72 -0.93 10.84
CA LEU A 270 2.00 -2.37 10.86
C LEU A 270 2.40 -2.87 12.27
N SER A 271 2.52 -1.98 13.23
CA SER A 271 2.78 -2.33 14.63
C SER A 271 1.47 -2.49 15.41
N PRO A 272 1.40 -3.44 16.37
CA PRO A 272 0.25 -3.52 17.26
C PRO A 272 0.15 -2.24 18.11
N GLY A 273 -1.06 -1.78 18.34
CA GLY A 273 -1.31 -0.66 19.23
C GLY A 273 -1.04 -1.05 20.69
N ASN A 274 -0.42 -0.15 21.43
CA ASN A 274 -0.30 -0.25 22.89
C ASN A 274 -1.57 0.32 23.54
N ASN A 275 -2.63 -0.48 23.54
CA ASN A 275 -3.86 -0.12 24.23
C ASN A 275 -3.96 -0.95 25.51
N GLU A 276 -3.16 -0.56 26.50
CA GLU A 276 -3.07 -1.20 27.80
C GLU A 276 -3.45 -0.20 28.89
N SER A 277 -4.28 -0.60 29.83
CA SER A 277 -4.67 0.22 30.97
C SER A 277 -4.71 -0.68 32.20
N ALA A 278 -4.01 -0.30 33.24
CA ALA A 278 -3.88 -1.04 34.51
C ALA A 278 -3.48 -2.52 34.29
N GLY A 279 -2.47 -2.78 33.45
CA GLY A 279 -1.97 -4.13 33.16
C GLY A 279 -2.89 -5.00 32.30
N LYS A 280 -4.08 -4.50 31.91
CA LYS A 280 -5.01 -5.22 31.02
C LYS A 280 -4.94 -4.71 29.60
N ARG A 281 -4.60 -5.59 28.65
CA ARG A 281 -4.55 -5.27 27.22
C ARG A 281 -5.97 -5.16 26.65
N LYS A 282 -6.40 -3.94 26.33
CA LYS A 282 -7.76 -3.66 25.82
C LYS A 282 -7.93 -4.01 24.32
N SER A 283 -6.89 -3.91 23.51
CA SER A 283 -6.96 -4.22 22.09
C SER A 283 -5.60 -4.64 21.52
N ALA A 284 -5.62 -5.61 20.60
CA ALA A 284 -4.46 -6.03 19.81
C ALA A 284 -4.54 -5.51 18.36
N HIS A 285 -5.44 -4.56 18.06
CA HIS A 285 -5.56 -3.97 16.73
C HIS A 285 -4.30 -3.17 16.38
N ILE A 286 -3.92 -3.25 15.10
CA ILE A 286 -2.84 -2.41 14.56
C ILE A 286 -3.29 -0.95 14.52
N ASN A 287 -2.34 -0.04 14.69
CA ASN A 287 -2.59 1.39 14.59
C ASN A 287 -3.05 1.77 13.16
N LYS A 288 -3.78 2.87 13.04
CA LYS A 288 -3.98 3.52 11.75
C LYS A 288 -2.62 4.11 11.30
N GLY A 289 -2.28 3.88 10.07
CA GLY A 289 -1.06 4.38 9.44
C GLY A 289 -1.29 4.55 7.94
N ASN A 290 -0.25 4.51 7.15
CA ASN A 290 -0.33 4.68 5.71
C ASN A 290 -1.06 3.49 5.04
N PRO A 291 -2.30 3.67 4.52
CA PRO A 291 -3.08 2.57 3.96
C PRO A 291 -2.53 2.08 2.62
N TYR A 292 -1.85 2.94 1.86
CA TYR A 292 -1.30 2.59 0.55
C TYR A 292 -0.09 1.68 0.70
N LEU A 293 0.87 2.06 1.53
CA LEU A 293 2.04 1.25 1.85
C LEU A 293 1.64 -0.09 2.48
N LYS A 294 0.74 -0.06 3.46
CA LYS A 294 0.25 -1.28 4.10
C LYS A 294 -0.40 -2.24 3.12
N SER A 295 -1.27 -1.75 2.24
CA SER A 295 -1.90 -2.57 1.21
C SER A 295 -0.87 -3.19 0.28
N MET A 296 0.08 -2.40 -0.23
CA MET A 296 1.12 -2.88 -1.13
C MET A 296 1.98 -3.97 -0.47
N LEU A 297 2.42 -3.76 0.77
CA LEU A 297 3.20 -4.76 1.50
C LEU A 297 2.39 -6.04 1.82
N CYS A 298 1.08 -5.94 1.98
CA CYS A 298 0.21 -7.11 2.13
C CYS A 298 0.07 -7.88 0.79
N GLU A 299 -0.03 -7.18 -0.33
CA GLU A 299 -0.07 -7.75 -1.67
C GLU A 299 1.25 -8.50 -1.98
N VAL A 300 2.39 -7.86 -1.74
CA VAL A 300 3.72 -8.50 -1.84
C VAL A 300 3.83 -9.72 -0.91
N GLY A 301 3.36 -9.56 0.33
CA GLY A 301 3.34 -10.66 1.31
C GLY A 301 2.49 -11.84 0.84
N TRP A 302 1.40 -11.60 0.15
CA TRP A 302 0.57 -12.64 -0.46
C TRP A 302 1.32 -13.38 -1.57
N VAL A 303 1.99 -12.66 -2.47
CA VAL A 303 2.82 -13.24 -3.54
C VAL A 303 3.93 -14.12 -2.95
N ILE A 304 4.66 -13.60 -1.95
CA ILE A 304 5.72 -14.35 -1.26
C ILE A 304 5.17 -15.61 -0.60
N SER A 305 4.00 -15.56 0.01
CA SER A 305 3.40 -16.70 0.70
C SER A 305 3.15 -17.91 -0.21
N GLY A 306 2.95 -17.68 -1.51
CA GLY A 306 2.83 -18.72 -2.54
C GLY A 306 4.14 -19.37 -2.95
N LYS A 307 5.29 -18.71 -2.76
CA LYS A 307 6.62 -19.21 -3.13
C LYS A 307 7.25 -20.02 -1.99
N ARG A 308 6.86 -21.28 -1.85
CA ARG A 308 7.18 -22.13 -0.68
C ARG A 308 8.66 -22.37 -0.41
N SER A 309 9.52 -22.21 -1.40
CA SER A 309 10.98 -22.33 -1.26
C SER A 309 11.61 -21.23 -0.44
N LEU A 310 10.95 -20.05 -0.32
CA LEU A 310 11.52 -18.92 0.37
C LEU A 310 11.38 -19.01 1.89
N TYR A 311 12.40 -18.54 2.61
CA TYR A 311 12.38 -18.42 4.07
C TYR A 311 11.17 -17.59 4.58
N LEU A 312 10.90 -16.46 3.93
CA LEU A 312 9.78 -15.59 4.29
C LEU A 312 8.43 -16.29 4.14
N SER A 313 8.26 -17.14 3.14
CA SER A 313 7.07 -17.98 2.98
C SER A 313 6.95 -18.99 4.11
N GLY A 314 8.01 -19.72 4.43
CA GLY A 314 8.01 -20.66 5.55
C GLY A 314 7.71 -19.99 6.90
N TRP A 315 8.20 -18.77 7.10
CA TRP A 315 7.91 -17.97 8.27
C TRP A 315 6.43 -17.54 8.32
N TYR A 316 5.84 -17.12 7.19
CA TYR A 316 4.41 -16.81 7.07
C TYR A 316 3.53 -18.00 7.44
N TRP A 317 3.80 -19.18 6.89
CA TRP A 317 3.00 -20.38 7.14
C TRP A 317 3.03 -20.82 8.60
N ARG A 318 4.18 -20.73 9.27
CA ARG A 318 4.29 -21.00 10.73
C ARG A 318 3.41 -20.06 11.57
N ILE A 319 3.32 -18.78 11.20
CA ILE A 319 2.44 -17.83 11.90
C ILE A 319 0.98 -18.09 11.56
N LYS A 320 0.68 -18.38 10.29
CA LYS A 320 -0.67 -18.68 9.82
C LYS A 320 -1.30 -19.83 10.59
N GLN A 321 -0.58 -20.91 10.81
CA GLN A 321 -1.05 -22.07 11.58
C GLN A 321 -1.44 -21.70 13.02
N ARG A 322 -0.70 -20.79 13.65
CA ARG A 322 -0.93 -20.42 15.06
C ARG A 322 -1.89 -19.26 15.26
N LYS A 323 -1.94 -18.30 14.34
CA LYS A 323 -2.62 -17.00 14.53
C LYS A 323 -3.59 -16.62 13.40
N GLY A 324 -3.73 -17.48 12.38
CA GLY A 324 -4.60 -17.25 11.23
C GLY A 324 -3.98 -16.36 10.15
N ALA A 325 -4.60 -16.39 8.96
CA ALA A 325 -4.06 -15.75 7.74
C ALA A 325 -3.91 -14.23 7.86
N LYS A 326 -4.95 -13.52 8.33
CA LYS A 326 -4.93 -12.06 8.44
C LYS A 326 -3.76 -11.55 9.30
N ARG A 327 -3.52 -12.18 10.45
CA ARG A 327 -2.40 -11.81 11.34
C ARG A 327 -1.04 -12.17 10.74
N ALA A 328 -0.95 -13.30 10.04
CA ALA A 328 0.27 -13.72 9.35
C ALA A 328 0.65 -12.74 8.23
N THR A 329 -0.32 -12.28 7.44
CA THR A 329 -0.10 -11.29 6.36
C THR A 329 0.43 -9.97 6.92
N ILE A 330 -0.19 -9.43 7.96
CA ILE A 330 0.29 -8.19 8.60
C ILE A 330 1.69 -8.38 9.22
N ALA A 331 1.95 -9.53 9.84
CA ALA A 331 3.27 -9.81 10.40
C ALA A 331 4.35 -9.94 9.32
N LEU A 332 4.02 -10.53 8.16
CA LEU A 332 4.93 -10.59 7.02
C LEU A 332 5.14 -9.20 6.41
N ALA A 333 4.09 -8.40 6.23
CA ALA A 333 4.18 -7.03 5.75
C ALA A 333 5.10 -6.16 6.65
N ARG A 334 4.97 -6.31 7.98
CA ARG A 334 5.88 -5.65 8.93
C ARG A 334 7.32 -6.10 8.76
N LYS A 335 7.55 -7.41 8.62
CA LYS A 335 8.89 -7.97 8.43
C LYS A 335 9.52 -7.49 7.11
N LEU A 336 8.73 -7.41 6.04
CA LEU A 336 9.16 -6.87 4.76
C LEU A 336 9.55 -5.40 4.87
N LEU A 337 8.76 -4.57 5.54
CA LEU A 337 9.08 -3.16 5.71
C LEU A 337 10.36 -2.95 6.53
N ALA A 338 10.56 -3.74 7.61
CA ALA A 338 11.79 -3.69 8.39
C ALA A 338 13.01 -4.13 7.56
N LEU A 339 12.85 -5.09 6.67
CA LEU A 339 13.89 -5.53 5.73
C LEU A 339 14.21 -4.42 4.71
N ILE A 340 13.19 -3.85 4.07
CA ILE A 340 13.33 -2.75 3.11
C ILE A 340 14.06 -1.56 3.75
N TYR A 341 13.68 -1.18 4.97
CA TYR A 341 14.35 -0.14 5.73
C TYR A 341 15.86 -0.42 5.87
N THR A 342 16.20 -1.65 6.25
CA THR A 342 17.61 -2.03 6.41
C THR A 342 18.36 -2.00 5.09
N MET A 343 17.75 -2.53 4.02
CA MET A 343 18.34 -2.56 2.68
C MET A 343 18.60 -1.14 2.15
N LEU A 344 17.63 -0.24 2.25
CA LEU A 344 17.79 1.16 1.83
C LEU A 344 18.84 1.89 2.67
N LYS A 345 18.92 1.60 3.97
CA LYS A 345 19.91 2.23 4.88
C LYS A 345 21.34 1.76 4.64
N THR A 346 21.52 0.49 4.25
CA THR A 346 22.85 -0.13 4.09
C THR A 346 23.32 -0.25 2.65
N GLY A 347 22.45 -0.01 1.66
CA GLY A 347 22.74 -0.23 0.25
C GLY A 347 22.88 -1.71 -0.12
N SER A 348 22.48 -2.66 0.76
CA SER A 348 22.72 -4.07 0.56
C SER A 348 21.49 -4.77 -0.03
N PRO A 349 21.61 -5.56 -1.11
CA PRO A 349 20.49 -6.27 -1.71
C PRO A 349 19.98 -7.40 -0.81
N TYR A 350 18.78 -7.91 -1.13
CA TYR A 350 18.21 -9.06 -0.43
C TYR A 350 19.09 -10.30 -0.61
N ASN A 351 19.36 -10.98 0.49
CA ASN A 351 20.12 -12.23 0.49
C ASN A 351 19.35 -13.32 1.27
N GLU A 352 18.90 -14.36 0.55
CA GLU A 352 18.20 -15.51 1.12
C GLU A 352 19.13 -16.36 2.00
N ASP A 353 20.42 -16.50 1.66
CA ASP A 353 21.39 -17.34 2.39
C ASP A 353 21.55 -16.90 3.85
N CYS A 354 21.50 -15.60 4.10
CA CYS A 354 21.53 -15.07 5.48
C CYS A 354 20.38 -15.63 6.35
N PHE A 355 19.22 -15.88 5.74
CA PHE A 355 18.08 -16.46 6.43
C PHE A 355 18.20 -17.98 6.58
N GLU A 356 18.81 -18.67 5.63
CA GLU A 356 19.10 -20.10 5.73
C GLU A 356 20.08 -20.39 6.85
N ILE A 357 21.15 -19.62 6.96
CA ILE A 357 22.12 -19.74 8.05
C ILE A 357 21.42 -19.57 9.40
N ARG A 358 20.57 -18.52 9.54
CA ARG A 358 19.78 -18.31 10.77
C ARG A 358 18.80 -19.44 11.04
N ARG A 359 18.20 -20.01 10.00
CA ARG A 359 17.30 -21.17 10.12
C ARG A 359 18.05 -22.38 10.66
N LYS A 360 19.18 -22.73 10.05
CA LYS A 360 20.02 -23.84 10.52
C LYS A 360 20.49 -23.66 11.96
N GLN A 361 20.89 -22.43 12.32
CA GLN A 361 21.24 -22.10 13.72
C GLN A 361 20.07 -22.26 14.69
N SER A 362 18.88 -21.82 14.29
CA SER A 362 17.66 -21.93 15.10
C SER A 362 17.24 -23.40 15.26
N GLU A 363 17.35 -24.19 14.20
CA GLU A 363 17.07 -25.64 14.22
C GLU A 363 18.05 -26.39 15.12
N ARG A 364 19.35 -26.07 15.05
CA ARG A 364 20.36 -26.61 15.96
C ARG A 364 20.06 -26.27 17.44
N LYS A 365 19.73 -24.99 17.73
CA LYS A 365 19.35 -24.57 19.09
C LYS A 365 18.10 -25.29 19.59
N ARG A 366 17.12 -25.53 18.71
CA ARG A 366 15.90 -26.27 19.04
C ARG A 366 16.22 -27.74 19.32
N ALA A 367 17.00 -28.36 18.48
CA ALA A 367 17.45 -29.75 18.66
C ALA A 367 18.19 -29.91 20.01
N SER A 368 19.15 -29.03 20.31
CA SER A 368 19.86 -29.05 21.60
C SER A 368 18.94 -28.90 22.80
N ARG A 369 17.91 -28.03 22.74
CA ARG A 369 16.91 -27.90 23.81
C ARG A 369 16.11 -29.20 24.00
N MET A 370 15.65 -29.80 22.90
CA MET A 370 14.90 -31.06 22.94
C MET A 370 15.76 -32.20 23.52
N VAL A 371 17.03 -32.29 23.13
CA VAL A 371 17.98 -33.26 23.68
C VAL A 371 18.13 -33.05 25.21
N ASN A 372 18.34 -31.79 25.62
CA ASN A 372 18.47 -31.47 27.05
C ASN A 372 17.18 -31.79 27.86
N GLU A 373 16.01 -31.59 27.28
CA GLU A 373 14.74 -31.96 27.91
C GLU A 373 14.58 -33.47 28.04
N LEU A 374 14.91 -34.23 27.00
CA LEU A 374 14.89 -35.70 27.03
C LEU A 374 15.90 -36.26 28.04
N GLN A 375 17.10 -35.70 28.10
CA GLN A 375 18.12 -36.11 29.10
C GLN A 375 17.66 -35.86 30.55
N LYS A 376 16.97 -34.73 30.79
CA LYS A 376 16.38 -34.45 32.11
C LYS A 376 15.28 -35.43 32.49
N LEU A 377 14.62 -36.05 31.52
CA LEU A 377 13.60 -37.08 31.72
C LEU A 377 14.20 -38.50 31.77
N GLY A 378 15.55 -38.63 31.79
CA GLY A 378 16.25 -39.92 31.90
C GLY A 378 16.47 -40.65 30.59
N TYR A 379 16.19 -40.04 29.41
CA TYR A 379 16.41 -40.68 28.11
C TYR A 379 17.84 -40.43 27.60
N PHE A 380 18.47 -41.46 27.06
CA PHE A 380 19.74 -41.33 26.35
C PHE A 380 19.45 -40.97 24.89
N VAL A 381 19.95 -39.83 24.42
CA VAL A 381 19.83 -39.39 23.05
C VAL A 381 21.18 -39.53 22.34
N VAL A 382 21.23 -40.40 21.33
CA VAL A 382 22.41 -40.58 20.48
C VAL A 382 22.22 -39.78 19.19
N ALA A 383 23.19 -38.96 18.84
CA ALA A 383 23.16 -38.24 17.55
C ALA A 383 23.37 -39.26 16.41
N PRO A 384 22.64 -39.14 15.28
CA PRO A 384 22.96 -39.94 14.09
C PRO A 384 24.36 -39.56 13.64
N GLY A 385 25.19 -40.60 13.35
CA GLY A 385 26.55 -40.46 12.89
C GLY A 385 26.66 -39.80 11.51
#